data_73ba337942e26172fb6464e28c5a7591
#
_entry.id   73ba337942e26172fb6464e28c5a7591
#
_cell.length_a   1.000
_cell.length_b   1.000
_cell.length_c   1.000
_cell.angle_alpha   90.00
_cell.angle_beta   90.00
_cell.angle_gamma   90.00
#
_symmetry.space_group_name_H-M   'P 1'
#
loop_
_entity.id
_entity.type
_entity.pdbx_description
1 polymer ?
#
loop_
_entity_poly.entity_id
_entity_poly.type
_entity_poly.pdbx_seq_one_letter_code
_entity_poly.pdbx_strand_id
1 'polypeptide(L)'
;MNRVLIVGGGPAGMTAAIALARRGVGSEIVEREIDWRPAGIGIGLQSPPMRALRELDLLAPLQERSWHHAVIDMLRPDGTKVAEMPQMNVLGPDVPPFVTMSRMALHEVLEERLRSLEVSVRLGVTVSALSEGDDAVDVTFTDGSSASYDLAIGADGVHSAMRRMLLPDAPQPTYAGQVIWRLDVRKPAELERYTMMLGRETRLGLVPIAPGRAYVWMLDSSTGPDRPPPEQLLEMLRERLSGYGFVVPEIGRRSPSPRRSTSGRCTGCSFRRRGARGEPC
;
A
#
# COMPACT_ATOMS: atom_id res chain seq x y z
N MET A 1 29.87 -9.55 5.03
CA MET A 1 28.43 -9.45 5.41
C MET A 1 27.67 -10.46 4.57
N ASN A 2 27.31 -11.57 5.15
CA ASN A 2 26.77 -12.70 4.41
C ASN A 2 25.35 -13.11 4.84
N ARG A 3 24.82 -12.50 5.91
CA ARG A 3 23.52 -12.88 6.46
C ARG A 3 22.80 -11.65 7.04
N VAL A 4 21.79 -11.17 6.32
CA VAL A 4 20.97 -10.01 6.72
C VAL A 4 19.56 -10.49 7.07
N LEU A 5 19.06 -10.09 8.24
CA LEU A 5 17.66 -10.27 8.59
C LEU A 5 16.84 -9.05 8.13
N ILE A 6 15.69 -9.30 7.51
CA ILE A 6 14.71 -8.27 7.15
C ILE A 6 13.40 -8.59 7.87
N VAL A 7 12.97 -7.69 8.76
CA VAL A 7 11.75 -7.85 9.55
C VAL A 7 10.60 -7.11 8.89
N GLY A 8 9.69 -7.85 8.29
CA GLY A 8 8.54 -7.37 7.54
C GLY A 8 8.58 -7.69 6.05
N GLY A 9 7.62 -8.48 5.59
CA GLY A 9 7.44 -8.91 4.19
C GLY A 9 6.61 -7.94 3.33
N GLY A 10 6.53 -6.68 3.72
CA GLY A 10 5.90 -5.63 2.91
C GLY A 10 6.80 -5.15 1.76
N PRO A 11 6.30 -4.21 0.89
CA PRO A 11 7.08 -3.73 -0.25
C PRO A 11 8.48 -3.22 0.10
N ALA A 12 8.65 -2.60 1.26
CA ALA A 12 9.95 -2.11 1.72
C ALA A 12 10.94 -3.26 2.00
N GLY A 13 10.51 -4.29 2.74
CA GLY A 13 11.36 -5.45 3.03
C GLY A 13 11.65 -6.27 1.79
N MET A 14 10.65 -6.49 0.94
CA MET A 14 10.81 -7.22 -0.32
C MET A 14 11.80 -6.51 -1.26
N THR A 15 11.70 -5.19 -1.44
CA THR A 15 12.64 -4.42 -2.27
C THR A 15 14.05 -4.37 -1.68
N ALA A 16 14.18 -4.31 -0.35
CA ALA A 16 15.47 -4.38 0.32
C ALA A 16 16.16 -5.74 0.08
N ALA A 17 15.43 -6.85 0.22
CA ALA A 17 15.94 -8.19 -0.03
C ALA A 17 16.39 -8.37 -1.50
N ILE A 18 15.60 -7.91 -2.47
CA ILE A 18 15.94 -7.94 -3.89
C ILE A 18 17.21 -7.13 -4.15
N ALA A 19 17.34 -5.93 -3.55
CA ALA A 19 18.50 -5.08 -3.70
C ALA A 19 19.78 -5.72 -3.12
N LEU A 20 19.70 -6.40 -2.00
CA LEU A 20 20.79 -7.14 -1.36
C LEU A 20 21.20 -8.36 -2.21
N ALA A 21 20.24 -9.17 -2.62
CA ALA A 21 20.49 -10.36 -3.44
C ALA A 21 21.21 -10.01 -4.76
N ARG A 22 20.81 -8.92 -5.42
CA ARG A 22 21.48 -8.41 -6.64
C ARG A 22 22.96 -8.01 -6.40
N ARG A 23 23.34 -7.78 -5.16
CA ARG A 23 24.73 -7.46 -4.75
C ARG A 23 25.46 -8.65 -4.15
N GLY A 24 24.87 -9.85 -4.24
CA GLY A 24 25.44 -11.07 -3.67
C GLY A 24 25.40 -11.13 -2.15
N VAL A 25 24.56 -10.33 -1.51
CA VAL A 25 24.36 -10.36 -0.06
C VAL A 25 23.15 -11.23 0.28
N GLY A 26 23.38 -12.31 1.05
CA GLY A 26 22.32 -13.18 1.51
C GLY A 26 21.40 -12.52 2.52
N SER A 27 20.09 -12.70 2.36
CA SER A 27 19.11 -12.18 3.30
C SER A 27 17.96 -13.15 3.53
N GLU A 28 17.33 -13.00 4.70
CA GLU A 28 16.12 -13.74 5.09
C GLU A 28 15.05 -12.72 5.49
N ILE A 29 13.83 -12.89 4.99
CA ILE A 29 12.66 -12.09 5.40
C ILE A 29 11.88 -12.89 6.44
N VAL A 30 11.47 -12.24 7.54
CA VAL A 30 10.44 -12.74 8.45
C VAL A 30 9.19 -11.87 8.35
N GLU A 31 8.02 -12.51 8.23
CA GLU A 31 6.72 -11.85 8.15
C GLU A 31 5.76 -12.48 9.15
N ARG A 32 5.12 -11.66 9.98
CA ARG A 32 4.23 -12.12 11.04
C ARG A 32 2.90 -12.72 10.54
N GLU A 33 2.45 -12.32 9.36
CA GLU A 33 1.21 -12.83 8.77
C GLU A 33 1.49 -14.16 8.07
N ILE A 34 0.68 -15.19 8.36
CA ILE A 34 0.75 -16.49 7.68
C ILE A 34 0.24 -16.37 6.25
N ASP A 35 -0.84 -15.61 6.05
CA ASP A 35 -1.37 -15.28 4.72
C ASP A 35 -0.64 -14.03 4.22
N TRP A 36 0.43 -14.24 3.46
CA TRP A 36 1.30 -13.18 2.95
C TRP A 36 0.64 -12.39 1.82
N ARG A 37 -0.44 -11.68 2.17
CA ARG A 37 -1.19 -10.84 1.23
C ARG A 37 -1.21 -9.39 1.67
N PRO A 38 -0.99 -8.44 0.74
CA PRO A 38 -1.00 -7.04 1.09
C PRO A 38 -2.40 -6.59 1.48
N ALA A 39 -2.50 -5.84 2.57
CA ALA A 39 -3.74 -5.18 2.92
C ALA A 39 -3.99 -3.97 2.01
N GLY A 40 -5.24 -3.79 1.56
CA GLY A 40 -5.65 -2.66 0.73
C GLY A 40 -5.95 -3.07 -0.71
N ILE A 41 -6.40 -2.10 -1.53
CA ILE A 41 -6.98 -2.34 -2.84
C ILE A 41 -6.02 -1.90 -3.95
N GLY A 42 -5.73 -0.61 -4.00
CA GLY A 42 -4.91 -0.02 -5.04
C GLY A 42 -3.70 0.74 -4.50
N ILE A 43 -2.74 0.98 -5.38
CA ILE A 43 -1.57 1.82 -5.12
C ILE A 43 -1.25 2.61 -6.38
N GLY A 44 -0.77 3.85 -6.18
CA GLY A 44 -0.21 4.68 -7.24
C GLY A 44 1.29 4.84 -7.04
N LEU A 45 2.06 4.67 -8.12
CA LEU A 45 3.51 4.80 -8.12
C LEU A 45 3.90 5.94 -9.07
N GLN A 46 4.51 6.97 -8.52
CA GLN A 46 5.10 8.09 -9.25
C GLN A 46 6.60 7.88 -9.47
N SER A 47 7.28 8.87 -10.00
CA SER A 47 8.68 8.76 -10.41
C SER A 47 9.67 8.22 -9.35
N PRO A 48 9.63 8.59 -8.04
CA PRO A 48 10.62 8.07 -7.09
C PRO A 48 10.58 6.55 -6.92
N PRO A 49 9.43 5.90 -6.63
CA PRO A 49 9.37 4.44 -6.58
C PRO A 49 9.62 3.78 -7.93
N MET A 50 9.18 4.38 -9.04
CA MET A 50 9.43 3.84 -10.39
C MET A 50 10.94 3.80 -10.70
N ARG A 51 11.71 4.81 -10.28
CA ARG A 51 13.17 4.81 -10.40
C ARG A 51 13.78 3.65 -9.61
N ALA A 52 13.37 3.46 -8.36
CA ALA A 52 13.89 2.37 -7.53
C ALA A 52 13.57 0.99 -8.14
N LEU A 53 12.35 0.81 -8.66
CA LEU A 53 11.96 -0.44 -9.31
C LEU A 53 12.69 -0.69 -10.62
N ARG A 54 13.04 0.37 -11.37
CA ARG A 54 13.91 0.26 -12.56
C ARG A 54 15.30 -0.26 -12.20
N GLU A 55 15.91 0.28 -11.14
CA GLU A 55 17.21 -0.18 -10.65
C GLU A 55 17.19 -1.66 -10.18
N LEU A 56 16.04 -2.19 -9.87
CA LEU A 56 15.84 -3.60 -9.46
C LEU A 56 15.39 -4.52 -10.61
N ASP A 57 15.32 -4.04 -11.87
CA ASP A 57 14.80 -4.74 -13.05
C ASP A 57 13.34 -5.18 -12.90
N LEU A 58 12.55 -4.39 -12.17
CA LEU A 58 11.13 -4.66 -11.90
C LEU A 58 10.18 -3.77 -12.69
N LEU A 59 10.73 -2.86 -13.52
CA LEU A 59 9.89 -1.88 -14.20
C LEU A 59 9.00 -2.53 -15.28
N ALA A 60 9.54 -3.41 -16.11
CA ALA A 60 8.78 -4.05 -17.21
C ALA A 60 7.60 -4.91 -16.67
N PRO A 61 7.81 -5.89 -15.75
CA PRO A 61 6.71 -6.69 -15.23
C PRO A 61 5.67 -5.87 -14.46
N LEU A 62 6.07 -4.72 -13.91
CA LEU A 62 5.17 -3.80 -13.22
C LEU A 62 4.32 -3.02 -14.23
N GLN A 63 4.90 -2.53 -15.34
CA GLN A 63 4.19 -1.80 -16.38
C GLN A 63 3.11 -2.67 -17.03
N GLU A 64 3.39 -3.94 -17.29
CA GLU A 64 2.43 -4.91 -17.85
C GLU A 64 1.19 -5.12 -16.97
N ARG A 65 1.33 -4.94 -15.64
CA ARG A 65 0.27 -5.15 -14.64
C ARG A 65 -0.32 -3.85 -14.09
N SER A 66 -0.06 -2.72 -14.75
CA SER A 66 -0.48 -1.39 -14.28
C SER A 66 -1.29 -0.64 -15.32
N TRP A 67 -2.03 0.38 -14.82
CA TRP A 67 -2.68 1.38 -15.64
C TRP A 67 -1.83 2.66 -15.66
N HIS A 68 -1.60 3.22 -16.84
CA HIS A 68 -0.70 4.35 -17.02
C HIS A 68 -1.47 5.66 -17.08
N HIS A 69 -0.95 6.70 -16.44
CA HIS A 69 -1.56 8.01 -16.39
C HIS A 69 -0.56 9.10 -16.80
N ALA A 70 -0.82 9.77 -17.91
CA ALA A 70 -0.12 10.99 -18.28
C ALA A 70 -0.80 12.25 -17.71
N VAL A 71 -2.09 12.16 -17.41
CA VAL A 71 -2.92 13.27 -16.95
C VAL A 71 -3.89 12.76 -15.89
N ILE A 72 -4.16 13.59 -14.88
CA ILE A 72 -5.24 13.41 -13.91
C ILE A 72 -6.30 14.45 -14.17
N ASP A 73 -7.55 14.04 -14.33
CA ASP A 73 -8.68 14.93 -14.47
C ASP A 73 -9.11 15.47 -13.09
N MET A 74 -9.28 16.79 -12.99
CA MET A 74 -9.72 17.47 -11.78
C MET A 74 -11.17 17.94 -11.95
N LEU A 75 -12.08 17.43 -11.13
CA LEU A 75 -13.51 17.75 -11.19
C LEU A 75 -13.99 18.39 -9.89
N ARG A 76 -15.08 19.17 -10.00
CA ARG A 76 -15.93 19.53 -8.86
C ARG A 76 -16.74 18.31 -8.41
N PRO A 77 -17.34 18.36 -7.20
CA PRO A 77 -18.19 17.26 -6.73
C PRO A 77 -19.37 16.96 -7.68
N ASP A 78 -19.92 17.96 -8.36
CA ASP A 78 -21.01 17.79 -9.34
C ASP A 78 -20.59 17.07 -10.64
N GLY A 79 -19.30 16.82 -10.83
CA GLY A 79 -18.75 16.20 -12.03
C GLY A 79 -18.23 17.19 -13.07
N THR A 80 -18.39 18.49 -12.85
CA THR A 80 -17.86 19.52 -13.77
C THR A 80 -16.33 19.50 -13.76
N LYS A 81 -15.72 19.29 -14.93
CA LYS A 81 -14.26 19.33 -15.09
C LYS A 81 -13.75 20.76 -14.94
N VAL A 82 -12.76 20.96 -14.08
CA VAL A 82 -12.17 22.28 -13.80
C VAL A 82 -10.73 22.39 -14.31
N ALA A 83 -10.00 21.28 -14.39
CA ALA A 83 -8.62 21.28 -14.86
C ALA A 83 -8.17 19.89 -15.31
N GLU A 84 -7.09 19.85 -16.04
CA GLU A 84 -6.24 18.68 -16.24
C GLU A 84 -4.90 18.91 -15.54
N MET A 85 -4.42 17.89 -14.83
CA MET A 85 -3.12 17.94 -14.16
C MET A 85 -2.17 16.98 -14.87
N PRO A 86 -1.32 17.49 -15.79
CA PRO A 86 -0.30 16.69 -16.42
C PRO A 86 0.66 16.11 -15.37
N GLN A 87 1.05 14.86 -15.54
CA GLN A 87 2.03 14.21 -14.69
C GLN A 87 3.43 14.41 -15.30
N MET A 88 4.37 14.89 -14.48
CA MET A 88 5.72 15.14 -14.93
C MET A 88 6.49 13.84 -15.19
N ASN A 89 6.95 13.67 -16.40
CA ASN A 89 7.81 12.54 -16.77
C ASN A 89 9.28 12.92 -16.58
N VAL A 90 9.83 12.60 -15.41
CA VAL A 90 11.23 12.89 -15.06
C VAL A 90 12.18 11.71 -15.28
N LEU A 91 11.66 10.56 -15.71
CA LEU A 91 12.44 9.32 -15.90
C LEU A 91 12.71 8.97 -17.37
N GLY A 92 12.22 9.79 -18.30
CA GLY A 92 12.37 9.60 -19.73
C GLY A 92 11.13 9.00 -20.41
N PRO A 93 11.09 8.97 -21.75
CA PRO A 93 9.89 8.62 -22.54
C PRO A 93 9.41 7.18 -22.33
N ASP A 94 10.31 6.28 -21.99
CA ASP A 94 9.99 4.84 -21.84
C ASP A 94 9.37 4.49 -20.48
N VAL A 95 9.30 5.46 -19.55
CA VAL A 95 8.74 5.25 -18.22
C VAL A 95 7.51 6.13 -18.04
N PRO A 96 6.32 5.55 -17.83
CA PRO A 96 5.13 6.37 -17.57
C PRO A 96 5.33 7.22 -16.31
N PRO A 97 4.89 8.49 -16.34
CA PRO A 97 5.10 9.42 -15.21
C PRO A 97 4.38 8.99 -13.94
N PHE A 98 3.29 8.26 -14.10
CA PHE A 98 2.48 7.75 -13.02
C PHE A 98 1.75 6.46 -13.44
N VAL A 99 1.83 5.44 -12.61
CA VAL A 99 1.09 4.18 -12.81
C VAL A 99 0.24 3.86 -11.58
N THR A 100 -0.85 3.17 -11.82
CA THR A 100 -1.72 2.63 -10.77
C THR A 100 -1.99 1.16 -11.00
N MET A 101 -2.08 0.40 -9.92
CA MET A 101 -2.35 -1.04 -9.97
C MET A 101 -3.01 -1.52 -8.68
N SER A 102 -3.44 -2.78 -8.64
CA SER A 102 -3.81 -3.39 -7.37
C SER A 102 -2.56 -3.62 -6.51
N ARG A 103 -2.72 -3.53 -5.18
CA ARG A 103 -1.60 -3.84 -4.26
C ARG A 103 -1.17 -5.30 -4.37
N MET A 104 -2.10 -6.18 -4.74
CA MET A 104 -1.80 -7.59 -5.02
C MET A 104 -0.86 -7.71 -6.22
N ALA A 105 -1.12 -7.01 -7.34
CA ALA A 105 -0.25 -7.06 -8.50
C ALA A 105 1.18 -6.58 -8.20
N LEU A 106 1.33 -5.52 -7.40
CA LEU A 106 2.66 -5.11 -6.95
C LEU A 106 3.33 -6.19 -6.07
N HIS A 107 2.58 -6.80 -5.18
CA HIS A 107 3.09 -7.87 -4.31
C HIS A 107 3.55 -9.07 -5.13
N GLU A 108 2.76 -9.52 -6.09
CA GLU A 108 3.08 -10.63 -6.98
C GLU A 108 4.37 -10.38 -7.78
N VAL A 109 4.54 -9.18 -8.34
CA VAL A 109 5.79 -8.80 -9.03
C VAL A 109 7.01 -8.90 -8.12
N LEU A 110 6.89 -8.42 -6.89
CA LEU A 110 7.98 -8.47 -5.91
C LEU A 110 8.25 -9.92 -5.45
N GLU A 111 7.21 -10.68 -5.18
CA GLU A 111 7.30 -12.08 -4.73
C GLU A 111 7.92 -12.99 -5.82
N GLU A 112 7.50 -12.85 -7.07
CA GLU A 112 8.09 -13.56 -8.21
C GLU A 112 9.60 -13.28 -8.34
N ARG A 113 10.00 -12.02 -8.12
CA ARG A 113 11.42 -11.65 -8.14
C ARG A 113 12.20 -12.23 -6.97
N LEU A 114 11.65 -12.21 -5.76
CA LEU A 114 12.28 -12.84 -4.59
C LEU A 114 12.50 -14.34 -4.81
N ARG A 115 11.49 -15.03 -5.34
CA ARG A 115 11.61 -16.46 -5.68
C ARG A 115 12.71 -16.72 -6.72
N SER A 116 12.81 -15.88 -7.77
CA SER A 116 13.84 -16.01 -8.79
C SER A 116 15.26 -15.77 -8.26
N LEU A 117 15.39 -15.08 -7.15
CA LEU A 117 16.66 -14.81 -6.44
C LEU A 117 16.88 -15.75 -5.24
N GLU A 118 16.01 -16.74 -5.05
CA GLU A 118 16.07 -17.73 -3.98
C GLU A 118 16.16 -17.12 -2.57
N VAL A 119 15.54 -15.95 -2.37
CA VAL A 119 15.49 -15.29 -1.05
C VAL A 119 14.57 -16.07 -0.11
N SER A 120 15.08 -16.40 1.06
CA SER A 120 14.33 -17.09 2.12
C SER A 120 13.27 -16.18 2.73
N VAL A 121 12.04 -16.71 2.89
CA VAL A 121 10.92 -16.01 3.55
C VAL A 121 10.26 -16.93 4.56
N ARG A 122 10.22 -16.52 5.83
CA ARG A 122 9.51 -17.22 6.91
C ARG A 122 8.24 -16.46 7.27
N LEU A 123 7.10 -17.13 7.12
CA LEU A 123 5.78 -16.58 7.43
C LEU A 123 5.30 -17.01 8.81
N GLY A 124 4.42 -16.23 9.42
CA GLY A 124 3.87 -16.50 10.75
C GLY A 124 4.82 -16.19 11.89
N VAL A 125 5.96 -15.55 11.61
CA VAL A 125 6.99 -15.29 12.60
C VAL A 125 7.51 -13.85 12.51
N THR A 126 7.88 -13.28 13.64
CA THR A 126 8.56 -11.98 13.71
C THR A 126 9.54 -11.95 14.88
N VAL A 127 10.24 -10.85 15.04
CA VAL A 127 11.21 -10.64 16.11
C VAL A 127 10.50 -10.35 17.43
N SER A 128 10.89 -11.05 18.49
CA SER A 128 10.45 -10.81 19.87
C SER A 128 11.51 -10.10 20.72
N ALA A 129 12.80 -10.31 20.43
CA ALA A 129 13.89 -9.62 21.10
C ALA A 129 15.11 -9.51 20.17
N LEU A 130 15.92 -8.47 20.43
CA LEU A 130 17.19 -8.18 19.76
C LEU A 130 18.25 -7.90 20.82
N SER A 131 19.46 -8.37 20.58
CA SER A 131 20.65 -8.02 21.34
C SER A 131 21.79 -7.72 20.39
N GLU A 132 22.34 -6.50 20.45
CA GLU A 132 23.50 -6.10 19.67
C GLU A 132 24.77 -6.59 20.37
N GLY A 133 25.59 -7.37 19.67
CA GLY A 133 26.95 -7.73 20.05
C GLY A 133 27.97 -6.94 19.21
N ASP A 134 29.26 -7.16 19.45
CA ASP A 134 30.35 -6.43 18.76
C ASP A 134 30.38 -6.74 17.26
N ASP A 135 30.09 -7.97 16.86
CA ASP A 135 30.21 -8.46 15.48
C ASP A 135 28.88 -8.96 14.86
N ALA A 136 27.82 -9.11 15.66
CA ALA A 136 26.57 -9.69 15.22
C ALA A 136 25.36 -9.15 16.03
N VAL A 137 24.19 -9.32 15.45
CA VAL A 137 22.89 -9.08 16.10
C VAL A 137 22.26 -10.43 16.41
N ASP A 138 22.10 -10.74 17.67
CA ASP A 138 21.37 -11.91 18.12
C ASP A 138 19.88 -11.61 18.19
N VAL A 139 19.10 -12.48 17.55
CA VAL A 139 17.66 -12.30 17.36
C VAL A 139 16.91 -13.49 17.95
N THR A 140 15.91 -13.21 18.76
CA THR A 140 14.91 -14.19 19.20
C THR A 140 13.60 -13.94 18.46
N PHE A 141 12.99 -14.98 17.94
CA PHE A 141 11.74 -14.93 17.19
C PHE A 141 10.54 -15.33 18.05
N THR A 142 9.33 -14.98 17.57
CA THR A 142 8.06 -15.25 18.26
C THR A 142 7.72 -16.75 18.34
N ASP A 143 8.34 -17.59 17.54
CA ASP A 143 8.22 -19.06 17.60
C ASP A 143 9.21 -19.72 18.57
N GLY A 144 9.99 -18.92 19.30
CA GLY A 144 10.99 -19.38 20.26
C GLY A 144 12.36 -19.73 19.66
N SER A 145 12.51 -19.70 18.34
CA SER A 145 13.80 -19.90 17.68
C SER A 145 14.71 -18.67 17.85
N SER A 146 16.03 -18.86 17.70
CA SER A 146 17.02 -17.78 17.75
C SER A 146 18.05 -17.96 16.64
N ALA A 147 18.62 -16.85 16.18
CA ALA A 147 19.70 -16.83 15.20
C ALA A 147 20.51 -15.54 15.30
N SER A 148 21.76 -15.57 14.79
CA SER A 148 22.64 -14.41 14.71
C SER A 148 22.76 -13.93 13.26
N TYR A 149 22.81 -12.63 13.06
CA TYR A 149 22.90 -11.95 11.77
C TYR A 149 23.95 -10.84 11.81
N ASP A 150 24.59 -10.55 10.67
CA ASP A 150 25.50 -9.40 10.57
C ASP A 150 24.73 -8.06 10.65
N LEU A 151 23.45 -8.05 10.24
CA LEU A 151 22.60 -6.88 10.23
C LEU A 151 21.12 -7.28 10.34
N ALA A 152 20.34 -6.49 11.08
CA ALA A 152 18.88 -6.58 11.09
C ALA A 152 18.24 -5.28 10.57
N ILE A 153 17.35 -5.40 9.57
CA ILE A 153 16.65 -4.28 8.93
C ILE A 153 15.18 -4.34 9.36
N GLY A 154 14.72 -3.28 10.06
CA GLY A 154 13.30 -3.11 10.38
C GLY A 154 12.51 -2.54 9.20
N ALA A 155 11.62 -3.36 8.62
CA ALA A 155 10.69 -2.99 7.54
C ALA A 155 9.22 -3.34 7.90
N ASP A 156 8.90 -3.34 9.20
CA ASP A 156 7.67 -3.84 9.82
C ASP A 156 6.56 -2.76 9.95
N GLY A 157 6.72 -1.64 9.24
CA GLY A 157 5.67 -0.66 8.96
C GLY A 157 5.38 0.33 10.09
N VAL A 158 4.24 1.01 9.99
CA VAL A 158 3.86 2.13 10.88
C VAL A 158 3.80 1.74 12.36
N HIS A 159 3.39 0.52 12.68
CA HIS A 159 3.34 -0.02 14.04
C HIS A 159 4.57 -0.86 14.39
N SER A 160 5.73 -0.50 13.86
CA SER A 160 6.99 -1.21 13.98
C SER A 160 7.32 -1.62 15.42
N ALA A 161 7.52 -2.91 15.62
CA ALA A 161 8.06 -3.45 16.86
C ALA A 161 9.57 -3.20 16.95
N MET A 162 10.27 -3.31 15.81
CA MET A 162 11.69 -3.00 15.70
C MET A 162 12.00 -1.57 16.15
N ARG A 163 11.19 -0.60 15.72
CA ARG A 163 11.34 0.79 16.16
C ARG A 163 11.23 0.93 17.69
N ARG A 164 10.27 0.24 18.33
CA ARG A 164 10.12 0.30 19.79
C ARG A 164 11.27 -0.36 20.54
N MET A 165 11.87 -1.40 19.98
CA MET A 165 13.01 -2.09 20.57
C MET A 165 14.29 -1.25 20.47
N LEU A 166 14.53 -0.65 19.29
CA LEU A 166 15.76 0.09 18.99
C LEU A 166 15.71 1.56 19.44
N LEU A 167 14.53 2.14 19.44
CA LEU A 167 14.28 3.57 19.73
C LEU A 167 13.10 3.70 20.70
N PRO A 168 13.27 3.34 21.98
CA PRO A 168 12.17 3.32 22.96
C PRO A 168 11.50 4.70 23.16
N ASP A 169 12.25 5.77 22.94
CA ASP A 169 11.75 7.16 23.07
C ASP A 169 11.14 7.69 21.77
N ALA A 170 11.08 6.89 20.69
CA ALA A 170 10.48 7.33 19.44
C ALA A 170 8.99 7.62 19.61
N PRO A 171 8.48 8.73 19.02
CA PRO A 171 7.07 9.08 19.13
C PRO A 171 6.16 7.98 18.58
N GLN A 172 5.05 7.76 19.26
CA GLN A 172 4.03 6.83 18.80
C GLN A 172 3.20 7.44 17.67
N PRO A 173 2.66 6.61 16.77
CA PRO A 173 1.74 7.06 15.74
C PRO A 173 0.54 7.82 16.29
N THR A 174 0.27 9.02 15.74
CA THR A 174 -0.85 9.86 16.14
C THR A 174 -1.84 10.06 15.00
N TYR A 175 -3.10 10.32 15.34
CA TYR A 175 -4.13 10.58 14.35
C TYR A 175 -3.92 11.94 13.66
N ALA A 176 -3.85 11.94 12.32
CA ALA A 176 -3.58 13.16 11.53
C ALA A 176 -4.84 13.97 11.14
N GLY A 177 -5.98 13.70 11.76
CA GLY A 177 -7.23 14.42 11.47
C GLY A 177 -7.96 13.97 10.21
N GLN A 178 -7.54 12.87 9.58
CA GLN A 178 -8.16 12.37 8.35
C GLN A 178 -8.30 10.85 8.36
N VAL A 179 -9.39 10.36 7.79
CA VAL A 179 -9.59 8.95 7.49
C VAL A 179 -9.62 8.73 5.99
N ILE A 180 -9.36 7.51 5.57
CA ILE A 180 -9.43 7.14 4.16
C ILE A 180 -10.40 5.97 3.97
N TRP A 181 -11.39 6.20 3.13
CA TRP A 181 -12.32 5.19 2.64
C TRP A 181 -11.77 4.58 1.36
N ARG A 182 -11.97 3.30 1.15
CA ARG A 182 -11.49 2.60 -0.05
C ARG A 182 -12.49 1.57 -0.52
N LEU A 183 -12.70 1.53 -1.86
CA LEU A 183 -13.51 0.49 -2.50
C LEU A 183 -12.78 -0.08 -3.71
N ASP A 184 -13.00 -1.37 -3.92
CA ASP A 184 -12.74 -2.06 -5.18
C ASP A 184 -14.05 -2.11 -5.98
N VAL A 185 -14.06 -1.59 -7.17
CA VAL A 185 -15.27 -1.48 -7.98
C VAL A 185 -15.02 -1.92 -9.41
N ARG A 186 -16.08 -2.36 -10.09
CA ARG A 186 -16.03 -2.49 -11.54
C ARG A 186 -15.83 -1.10 -12.15
N LYS A 187 -14.84 -0.97 -13.05
CA LYS A 187 -14.55 0.30 -13.71
C LYS A 187 -15.75 0.71 -14.58
N PRO A 188 -16.39 1.88 -14.32
CA PRO A 188 -17.35 2.47 -15.25
C PRO A 188 -16.73 2.72 -16.62
N ALA A 189 -17.51 2.65 -17.69
CA ALA A 189 -17.02 2.86 -19.04
C ALA A 189 -16.42 4.27 -19.22
N GLU A 190 -17.06 5.26 -18.64
CA GLU A 190 -16.70 6.68 -18.73
C GLU A 190 -15.45 7.03 -17.93
N LEU A 191 -15.01 6.17 -17.03
CA LEU A 191 -13.79 6.36 -16.24
C LEU A 191 -12.57 5.90 -17.04
N GLU A 192 -12.08 6.75 -17.94
CA GLU A 192 -10.91 6.45 -18.79
C GLU A 192 -9.60 6.83 -18.11
N ARG A 193 -9.60 7.88 -17.30
CA ARG A 193 -8.41 8.44 -16.63
C ARG A 193 -8.58 8.45 -15.11
N TYR A 194 -7.48 8.57 -14.41
CA TYR A 194 -7.53 8.93 -13.00
C TYR A 194 -8.26 10.25 -12.86
N THR A 195 -9.34 10.25 -12.11
CA THR A 195 -10.18 11.41 -11.86
C THR A 195 -10.15 11.74 -10.38
N MET A 196 -9.84 13.00 -10.06
CA MET A 196 -9.87 13.51 -8.68
C MET A 196 -11.00 14.55 -8.56
N MET A 197 -11.87 14.34 -7.58
CA MET A 197 -12.95 15.27 -7.27
C MET A 197 -12.69 15.96 -5.94
N LEU A 198 -12.76 17.30 -5.93
CA LEU A 198 -12.39 18.13 -4.80
C LEU A 198 -13.64 18.71 -4.13
N GLY A 199 -14.06 18.12 -3.02
CA GLY A 199 -15.08 18.65 -2.11
C GLY A 199 -14.47 19.57 -1.04
N ARG A 200 -15.31 20.15 -0.18
CA ARG A 200 -14.86 21.02 0.93
C ARG A 200 -14.06 20.27 1.97
N GLU A 201 -14.58 19.16 2.46
CA GLU A 201 -13.99 18.35 3.56
C GLU A 201 -13.52 16.99 3.07
N THR A 202 -13.83 16.65 1.82
CA THR A 202 -13.52 15.36 1.22
C THR A 202 -12.76 15.51 -0.09
N ARG A 203 -11.92 14.55 -0.40
CA ARG A 203 -11.26 14.40 -1.70
C ARG A 203 -11.51 12.98 -2.17
N LEU A 204 -12.08 12.86 -3.36
CA LEU A 204 -12.41 11.57 -3.96
C LEU A 204 -11.51 11.29 -5.14
N GLY A 205 -10.88 10.12 -5.18
CA GLY A 205 -10.14 9.62 -6.32
C GLY A 205 -10.82 8.42 -6.94
N LEU A 206 -11.08 8.49 -8.23
CA LEU A 206 -11.58 7.41 -9.07
C LEU A 206 -10.41 6.94 -9.94
N VAL A 207 -9.91 5.74 -9.70
CA VAL A 207 -8.59 5.32 -10.19
C VAL A 207 -8.71 4.00 -10.94
N PRO A 208 -8.59 3.98 -12.29
CA PRO A 208 -8.39 2.75 -13.03
C PRO A 208 -7.14 2.02 -12.54
N ILE A 209 -7.21 0.70 -12.31
CA ILE A 209 -6.07 -0.12 -11.83
C ILE A 209 -5.82 -1.36 -12.69
N ALA A 210 -6.80 -1.74 -13.50
CA ALA A 210 -6.71 -2.82 -14.47
C ALA A 210 -7.89 -2.75 -15.44
N PRO A 211 -7.89 -3.48 -16.57
CA PRO A 211 -9.06 -3.63 -17.42
C PRO A 211 -10.30 -4.06 -16.60
N GLY A 212 -11.37 -3.31 -16.70
CA GLY A 212 -12.62 -3.57 -15.98
C GLY A 212 -12.61 -3.34 -14.46
N ARG A 213 -11.48 -2.90 -13.85
CA ARG A 213 -11.36 -2.64 -12.41
C ARG A 213 -10.93 -1.21 -12.11
N ALA A 214 -11.55 -0.63 -11.11
CA ALA A 214 -11.14 0.65 -10.56
C ALA A 214 -11.07 0.59 -9.04
N TYR A 215 -10.26 1.46 -8.51
CA TYR A 215 -10.08 1.70 -7.09
C TYR A 215 -10.62 3.08 -6.75
N VAL A 216 -11.51 3.15 -5.79
CA VAL A 216 -12.03 4.42 -5.28
C VAL A 216 -11.43 4.67 -3.91
N TRP A 217 -10.90 5.85 -3.70
CA TRP A 217 -10.49 6.31 -2.38
C TRP A 217 -11.11 7.67 -2.07
N MET A 218 -11.49 7.87 -0.83
CA MET A 218 -11.96 9.16 -0.34
C MET A 218 -11.23 9.52 0.95
N LEU A 219 -10.58 10.67 0.96
CA LEU A 219 -10.11 11.31 2.18
C LEU A 219 -11.27 12.07 2.79
N ASP A 220 -11.48 11.90 4.08
CA ASP A 220 -12.57 12.47 4.85
C ASP A 220 -12.00 13.07 6.15
N SER A 221 -12.15 14.38 6.31
CA SER A 221 -11.72 15.11 7.49
C SER A 221 -12.87 15.32 8.50
N SER A 222 -14.10 14.97 8.12
CA SER A 222 -15.30 15.10 8.97
C SER A 222 -15.48 13.93 9.93
N THR A 223 -14.86 12.80 9.63
CA THR A 223 -14.96 11.58 10.46
C THR A 223 -13.88 11.58 11.54
N GLY A 224 -14.28 11.35 12.79
CA GLY A 224 -13.35 11.24 13.93
C GLY A 224 -12.45 10.00 13.86
N PRO A 225 -11.56 9.83 14.85
CA PRO A 225 -10.57 8.75 14.87
C PRO A 225 -11.17 7.36 15.09
N ASP A 226 -12.41 7.26 15.53
CA ASP A 226 -13.03 5.99 15.85
C ASP A 226 -13.42 5.23 14.58
N ARG A 227 -13.11 3.94 14.58
CA ARG A 227 -13.49 3.07 13.48
C ARG A 227 -14.96 2.69 13.61
N PRO A 228 -15.83 3.02 12.65
CA PRO A 228 -17.22 2.60 12.67
C PRO A 228 -17.35 1.08 12.65
N PRO A 229 -18.43 0.53 13.20
CA PRO A 229 -18.75 -0.89 13.08
C PRO A 229 -18.79 -1.32 11.61
N PRO A 230 -18.27 -2.52 11.26
CA PRO A 230 -18.19 -2.99 9.87
C PRO A 230 -19.52 -2.96 9.12
N GLU A 231 -20.61 -3.21 9.80
CA GLU A 231 -21.99 -3.21 9.25
C GLU A 231 -22.46 -1.82 8.83
N GLN A 232 -21.95 -0.76 9.42
CA GLN A 232 -22.31 0.63 9.11
C GLN A 232 -21.45 1.23 7.99
N LEU A 233 -20.29 0.64 7.69
CA LEU A 233 -19.32 1.21 6.77
C LEU A 233 -19.90 1.48 5.37
N LEU A 234 -20.74 0.57 4.86
CA LEU A 234 -21.28 0.72 3.51
C LEU A 234 -22.32 1.85 3.44
N GLU A 235 -23.19 1.95 4.43
CA GLU A 235 -24.21 3.00 4.51
C GLU A 235 -23.56 4.37 4.67
N MET A 236 -22.63 4.51 5.61
CA MET A 236 -21.87 5.74 5.82
C MET A 236 -21.11 6.16 4.56
N LEU A 237 -20.56 5.21 3.80
CA LEU A 237 -19.87 5.53 2.56
C LEU A 237 -20.85 5.97 1.47
N ARG A 238 -22.01 5.33 1.32
CA ARG A 238 -23.06 5.73 0.37
C ARG A 238 -23.56 7.15 0.65
N GLU A 239 -23.76 7.48 1.91
CA GLU A 239 -24.14 8.83 2.33
C GLU A 239 -23.09 9.85 1.89
N ARG A 240 -21.80 9.59 2.14
CA ARG A 240 -20.70 10.48 1.73
C ARG A 240 -20.55 10.60 0.21
N LEU A 241 -20.85 9.55 -0.52
CA LEU A 241 -20.81 9.55 -1.99
C LEU A 241 -22.03 10.21 -2.62
N SER A 242 -23.15 10.39 -1.92
CA SER A 242 -24.40 10.92 -2.45
C SER A 242 -24.29 12.35 -2.97
N GLY A 243 -23.32 13.13 -2.46
CA GLY A 243 -23.04 14.49 -2.90
C GLY A 243 -22.18 14.62 -4.16
N TYR A 244 -21.81 13.48 -4.77
CA TYR A 244 -20.94 13.46 -5.95
C TYR A 244 -21.71 13.07 -7.22
N GLY A 245 -21.39 13.73 -8.32
CA GLY A 245 -21.90 13.44 -9.67
C GLY A 245 -21.00 12.51 -10.47
N PHE A 246 -20.95 12.71 -11.82
CA PHE A 246 -20.20 11.89 -12.75
C PHE A 246 -20.59 10.41 -12.62
N VAL A 247 -19.62 9.49 -12.52
CA VAL A 247 -19.84 8.03 -12.37
C VAL A 247 -20.10 7.58 -10.93
N VAL A 248 -20.00 8.49 -9.94
CA VAL A 248 -20.10 8.14 -8.52
C VAL A 248 -21.47 7.57 -8.13
N PRO A 249 -22.60 8.08 -8.62
CA PRO A 249 -23.91 7.49 -8.34
C PRO A 249 -24.03 6.03 -8.83
N GLU A 250 -23.42 5.68 -9.96
CA GLU A 250 -23.38 4.29 -10.45
C GLU A 250 -22.57 3.40 -9.52
N ILE A 251 -21.39 3.86 -9.09
CA ILE A 251 -20.53 3.15 -8.13
C ILE A 251 -21.28 2.90 -6.82
N GLY A 252 -21.97 3.92 -6.29
CA GLY A 252 -22.73 3.78 -5.05
C GLY A 252 -23.84 2.73 -5.12
N ARG A 253 -24.55 2.65 -6.26
CA ARG A 253 -25.60 1.63 -6.48
C ARG A 253 -25.06 0.23 -6.68
N ARG A 254 -23.92 0.08 -7.34
CA ARG A 254 -23.30 -1.21 -7.69
C ARG A 254 -22.35 -1.75 -6.63
N SER A 255 -22.03 -0.97 -5.60
CA SER A 255 -21.16 -1.43 -4.53
C SER A 255 -21.79 -2.65 -3.83
N PRO A 256 -21.11 -3.81 -3.81
CA PRO A 256 -21.67 -5.00 -3.23
C PRO A 256 -21.95 -4.78 -1.73
N SER A 257 -23.07 -5.34 -1.25
CA SER A 257 -23.28 -5.48 0.19
C SER A 257 -22.04 -6.15 0.79
N PRO A 258 -21.58 -5.74 1.98
CA PRO A 258 -20.48 -6.40 2.64
C PRO A 258 -20.84 -7.88 2.83
N ARG A 259 -20.32 -8.76 1.98
CA ARG A 259 -20.42 -10.18 2.24
C ARG A 259 -19.61 -10.46 3.48
N ARG A 260 -20.21 -11.03 4.49
CA ARG A 260 -19.52 -11.58 5.65
C ARG A 260 -18.50 -12.59 5.14
N SER A 261 -17.21 -12.19 5.06
CA SER A 261 -16.17 -13.18 5.05
C SER A 261 -16.07 -13.72 6.47
N THR A 262 -15.90 -15.01 6.63
CA THR A 262 -15.68 -15.69 7.91
C THR A 262 -14.46 -15.17 8.68
N SER A 263 -13.67 -14.28 8.11
CA SER A 263 -12.52 -13.59 8.70
C SER A 263 -12.80 -12.15 9.17
N GLY A 264 -14.05 -11.67 9.19
CA GLY A 264 -14.41 -10.33 9.70
C GLY A 264 -13.91 -9.15 8.88
N ARG A 265 -13.35 -9.35 7.68
CA ARG A 265 -12.92 -8.29 6.77
C ARG A 265 -13.96 -8.08 5.66
N CYS A 266 -14.40 -6.85 5.51
CA CYS A 266 -15.20 -6.46 4.34
C CYS A 266 -14.29 -6.48 3.11
N THR A 267 -14.49 -7.44 2.20
CA THR A 267 -13.63 -7.63 1.02
C THR A 267 -13.77 -6.53 -0.04
N GLY A 268 -14.71 -5.61 0.09
CA GLY A 268 -14.94 -4.52 -0.87
C GLY A 268 -14.79 -3.11 -0.29
N CYS A 269 -14.72 -2.96 1.03
CA CYS A 269 -14.66 -1.67 1.70
C CYS A 269 -13.65 -1.68 2.85
N SER A 270 -12.76 -0.70 2.91
CA SER A 270 -11.83 -0.57 4.03
C SER A 270 -11.78 0.86 4.54
N PHE A 271 -11.73 1.00 5.87
CA PHE A 271 -11.52 2.25 6.58
C PHE A 271 -10.12 2.23 7.21
N ARG A 272 -9.31 3.24 6.94
CA ARG A 272 -7.99 3.38 7.55
C ARG A 272 -7.77 4.80 8.05
N ARG A 273 -7.09 4.89 9.18
CA ARG A 273 -6.55 6.16 9.68
C ARG A 273 -5.29 6.51 8.88
N ARG A 274 -5.06 7.78 8.66
CA ARG A 274 -3.79 8.28 8.15
C ARG A 274 -2.90 8.62 9.33
N GLY A 275 -1.62 8.26 9.28
CA GLY A 275 -0.64 8.62 10.30
C GLY A 275 -0.37 10.13 10.36
N ALA A 276 0.19 10.61 11.45
CA ALA A 276 0.66 11.98 11.60
C ALA A 276 1.88 12.26 10.72
N ARG A 277 2.21 13.53 10.53
CA ARG A 277 3.44 13.93 9.84
C ARG A 277 4.65 13.31 10.54
N GLY A 278 5.48 12.61 9.77
CA GLY A 278 6.68 11.95 10.28
C GLY A 278 6.54 10.45 10.46
N GLU A 279 5.33 9.88 10.26
CA GLU A 279 5.15 8.44 10.28
C GLU A 279 5.28 7.85 8.88
N PRO A 280 6.10 6.81 8.66
CA PRO A 280 6.04 6.03 7.45
C PRO A 280 4.68 5.34 7.35
N CYS A 281 3.99 5.57 6.25
CA CYS A 281 2.74 4.89 5.92
C CYS A 281 2.98 3.42 5.57
#